data_9e52024606cf19ab43024d3b494fc094
#
_entry.id   9e52024606cf19ab43024d3b494fc094
#
_cell.length_a   1.000
_cell.length_b   1.000
_cell.length_c   1.000
_cell.angle_alpha   90.00
_cell.angle_beta   90.00
_cell.angle_gamma   90.00
#
_symmetry.space_group_name_H-M   'P 1'
#
loop_
_entity.id
_entity.type
_entity.pdbx_description
1 polymer ?
#
loop_
_entity_poly.entity_id
_entity_poly.type
_entity_poly.pdbx_seq_one_letter_code
_entity_poly.pdbx_strand_id
1 'polypeptide(L)'
;MNTKPVYTDFRRRLQAREYVLGTFLKIPTTHATEILGMLGFDFVIIDQEHAPFERGAIDVMVLAARASNIAGIVRVGDPSEANILSVLDCGATGIMAPHVDSAEKAHEIAAACRYRGGKRGFANTTRAGRFGELSFADHMAAQDAQVTCIAMIEDLAALDQIDAIAAVPGIDAFFIGRGDLTAAIGAPSMTSAETHRIVEPIMLAARKAGMPVIMLCPDRNDAIAMAKLGASAFVVSSDHGFLKQAAKQALSEFKPPIGATS
;
A
#
# COMPACT_ATOMS: atom_id res chain seq x y z
N MET A 1 -7.21 -8.34 -27.00
CA MET A 1 -6.57 -8.75 -25.76
C MET A 1 -6.43 -7.52 -24.89
N ASN A 2 -7.07 -7.47 -23.71
CA ASN A 2 -6.90 -6.34 -22.81
C ASN A 2 -5.51 -6.49 -22.17
N THR A 3 -4.53 -5.71 -22.62
CA THR A 3 -3.18 -5.77 -22.05
C THR A 3 -3.22 -5.15 -20.64
N LYS A 4 -2.72 -5.90 -19.65
CA LYS A 4 -2.61 -5.40 -18.27
C LYS A 4 -1.83 -4.08 -18.29
N PRO A 5 -2.31 -3.02 -17.58
CA PRO A 5 -1.58 -1.76 -17.47
C PRO A 5 -0.17 -1.98 -16.92
N VAL A 6 0.78 -1.14 -17.33
CA VAL A 6 2.15 -1.20 -16.83
C VAL A 6 2.18 -0.76 -15.37
N TYR A 7 2.96 -1.43 -14.52
CA TYR A 7 3.07 -1.12 -13.08
C TYR A 7 3.46 0.35 -12.81
N THR A 8 4.16 0.99 -13.72
CA THR A 8 4.54 2.42 -13.63
C THR A 8 3.36 3.37 -13.75
N ASP A 9 2.20 2.90 -14.25
CA ASP A 9 0.97 3.68 -14.34
C ASP A 9 0.16 3.69 -13.03
N PHE A 10 0.63 2.99 -12.01
CA PHE A 10 -0.14 2.80 -10.77
C PHE A 10 -0.57 4.12 -10.13
N ARG A 11 0.35 5.09 -10.00
CA ARG A 11 0.03 6.42 -9.44
C ARG A 11 -1.08 7.11 -10.23
N ARG A 12 -0.96 7.15 -11.56
CA ARG A 12 -1.97 7.77 -12.45
C ARG A 12 -3.32 7.08 -12.31
N ARG A 13 -3.35 5.75 -12.29
CA ARG A 13 -4.57 4.96 -12.12
C ARG A 13 -5.24 5.21 -10.77
N LEU A 14 -4.44 5.28 -9.71
CA LEU A 14 -4.92 5.57 -8.37
C LEU A 14 -5.53 6.97 -8.29
N GLN A 15 -4.83 7.99 -8.82
CA GLN A 15 -5.32 9.36 -8.89
C GLN A 15 -6.58 9.52 -9.75
N ALA A 16 -6.70 8.72 -10.83
CA ALA A 16 -7.90 8.64 -11.66
C ALA A 16 -9.04 7.86 -10.98
N ARG A 17 -8.83 7.34 -9.77
CA ARG A 17 -9.79 6.50 -9.02
C ARG A 17 -10.26 5.28 -9.81
N GLU A 18 -9.38 4.73 -10.64
CA GLU A 18 -9.62 3.43 -11.26
C GLU A 18 -9.72 2.35 -10.16
N TYR A 19 -10.56 1.35 -10.39
CA TYR A 19 -10.57 0.19 -9.50
C TYR A 19 -9.23 -0.54 -9.59
N VAL A 20 -8.55 -0.66 -8.46
CA VAL A 20 -7.30 -1.41 -8.34
C VAL A 20 -7.35 -2.33 -7.13
N LEU A 21 -6.81 -3.55 -7.28
CA LEU A 21 -6.84 -4.59 -6.26
C LEU A 21 -5.42 -4.99 -5.89
N GLY A 22 -5.13 -4.98 -4.60
CA GLY A 22 -3.84 -5.38 -4.05
C GLY A 22 -3.95 -6.32 -2.87
N THR A 23 -2.79 -6.72 -2.36
CA THR A 23 -2.67 -7.54 -1.14
C THR A 23 -1.38 -7.24 -0.40
N PHE A 24 -1.31 -7.59 0.88
CA PHE A 24 -0.08 -7.52 1.66
C PHE A 24 0.84 -8.72 1.39
N LEU A 25 2.15 -8.44 1.38
CA LEU A 25 3.21 -9.44 1.40
C LEU A 25 3.90 -9.39 2.76
N LYS A 26 3.95 -10.54 3.43
CA LYS A 26 4.56 -10.72 4.76
C LYS A 26 5.62 -11.81 4.79
N ILE A 27 5.77 -12.58 3.70
CA ILE A 27 6.81 -13.60 3.54
C ILE A 27 7.88 -13.04 2.60
N PRO A 28 9.17 -12.99 2.99
CA PRO A 28 10.25 -12.47 2.16
C PRO A 28 10.64 -13.47 1.06
N THR A 29 9.71 -13.73 0.11
CA THR A 29 9.91 -14.59 -1.04
C THR A 29 9.35 -13.99 -2.32
N THR A 30 10.09 -14.08 -3.41
CA THR A 30 9.66 -13.56 -4.72
C THR A 30 8.49 -14.33 -5.30
N HIS A 31 8.35 -15.63 -4.98
CA HIS A 31 7.34 -16.49 -5.57
C HIS A 31 5.91 -15.99 -5.33
N ALA A 32 5.62 -15.48 -4.12
CA ALA A 32 4.31 -14.93 -3.83
C ALA A 32 4.02 -13.72 -4.74
N THR A 33 4.99 -12.83 -4.94
CA THR A 33 4.87 -11.66 -5.81
C THR A 33 4.63 -12.07 -7.27
N GLU A 34 5.38 -13.05 -7.77
CA GLU A 34 5.25 -13.56 -9.14
C GLU A 34 3.87 -14.18 -9.37
N ILE A 35 3.41 -15.04 -8.44
CA ILE A 35 2.07 -15.66 -8.50
C ILE A 35 0.98 -14.60 -8.53
N LEU A 36 1.04 -13.61 -7.64
CA LEU A 36 0.04 -12.53 -7.58
C LEU A 36 0.03 -11.67 -8.85
N GLY A 37 1.21 -11.38 -9.41
CA GLY A 37 1.32 -10.67 -10.67
C GLY A 37 0.70 -11.45 -11.84
N MET A 38 0.94 -12.78 -11.91
CA MET A 38 0.34 -13.67 -12.91
C MET A 38 -1.18 -13.79 -12.76
N LEU A 39 -1.69 -13.78 -11.53
CA LEU A 39 -3.13 -13.81 -11.23
C LEU A 39 -3.84 -12.50 -11.56
N GLY A 40 -3.11 -11.41 -11.80
CA GLY A 40 -3.68 -10.15 -12.24
C GLY A 40 -3.93 -9.12 -11.14
N PHE A 41 -3.34 -9.28 -9.95
CA PHE A 41 -3.33 -8.20 -8.97
C PHE A 41 -2.62 -6.97 -9.53
N ASP A 42 -3.12 -5.78 -9.17
CA ASP A 42 -2.57 -4.51 -9.64
C ASP A 42 -1.36 -4.07 -8.83
N PHE A 43 -1.37 -4.32 -7.53
CA PHE A 43 -0.28 -3.96 -6.62
C PHE A 43 -0.13 -4.90 -5.45
N VAL A 44 1.06 -4.87 -4.86
CA VAL A 44 1.37 -5.53 -3.59
C VAL A 44 1.92 -4.51 -2.60
N ILE A 45 1.65 -4.72 -1.31
CA ILE A 45 2.23 -3.95 -0.22
C ILE A 45 3.24 -4.85 0.50
N ILE A 46 4.53 -4.57 0.30
CA ILE A 46 5.63 -5.22 1.02
C ILE A 46 5.68 -4.60 2.41
N ASP A 47 5.43 -5.40 3.43
CA ASP A 47 5.16 -4.94 4.78
C ASP A 47 6.41 -4.94 5.66
N GLN A 48 7.18 -3.84 5.63
CA GLN A 48 8.36 -3.71 6.47
C GLN A 48 8.03 -3.41 7.95
N GLU A 49 6.80 -2.98 8.24
CA GLU A 49 6.40 -2.63 9.61
C GLU A 49 6.08 -3.88 10.46
N HIS A 50 5.25 -4.80 9.93
CA HIS A 50 4.76 -5.95 10.67
C HIS A 50 5.25 -7.30 10.10
N ALA A 51 6.32 -7.28 9.29
CA ALA A 51 6.94 -8.49 8.77
C ALA A 51 8.46 -8.32 8.67
N PRO A 52 9.24 -9.40 8.68
CA PRO A 52 10.69 -9.37 8.81
C PRO A 52 11.38 -9.03 7.47
N PHE A 53 11.13 -7.83 6.93
CA PHE A 53 11.77 -7.37 5.71
C PHE A 53 12.96 -6.45 6.01
N GLU A 54 14.15 -6.92 5.74
CA GLU A 54 15.35 -6.10 5.65
C GLU A 54 15.48 -5.48 4.25
N ARG A 55 16.33 -4.46 4.10
CA ARG A 55 16.56 -3.77 2.83
C ARG A 55 16.90 -4.71 1.67
N GLY A 56 17.72 -5.73 1.90
CA GLY A 56 18.07 -6.73 0.88
C GLY A 56 16.86 -7.54 0.39
N ALA A 57 15.99 -7.93 1.30
CA ALA A 57 14.75 -8.61 0.96
C ALA A 57 13.80 -7.68 0.18
N ILE A 58 13.66 -6.42 0.61
CA ILE A 58 12.86 -5.42 -0.12
C ILE A 58 13.37 -5.22 -1.54
N ASP A 59 14.69 -5.11 -1.75
CA ASP A 59 15.30 -4.97 -3.09
C ASP A 59 14.90 -6.10 -4.03
N VAL A 60 14.98 -7.36 -3.55
CA VAL A 60 14.61 -8.55 -4.32
C VAL A 60 13.09 -8.61 -4.56
N MET A 61 12.27 -8.25 -3.56
CA MET A 61 10.81 -8.22 -3.70
C MET A 61 10.35 -7.15 -4.71
N VAL A 62 10.96 -5.98 -4.68
CA VAL A 62 10.72 -4.91 -5.67
C VAL A 62 11.12 -5.36 -7.08
N LEU A 63 12.25 -6.08 -7.22
CA LEU A 63 12.64 -6.66 -8.51
C LEU A 63 11.60 -7.66 -9.01
N ALA A 64 11.10 -8.55 -8.16
CA ALA A 64 10.05 -9.51 -8.51
C ALA A 64 8.76 -8.80 -8.93
N ALA A 65 8.35 -7.74 -8.22
CA ALA A 65 7.18 -6.95 -8.57
C ALA A 65 7.30 -6.34 -9.98
N ARG A 66 8.46 -5.75 -10.29
CA ARG A 66 8.75 -5.19 -11.63
C ARG A 66 8.73 -6.26 -12.71
N ALA A 67 9.37 -7.41 -12.46
CA ALA A 67 9.43 -8.53 -13.40
C ALA A 67 8.04 -9.12 -13.71
N SER A 68 7.13 -9.09 -12.73
CA SER A 68 5.77 -9.62 -12.84
C SER A 68 4.74 -8.55 -13.26
N ASN A 69 5.19 -7.36 -13.63
CA ASN A 69 4.35 -6.21 -14.00
C ASN A 69 3.24 -5.93 -12.96
N ILE A 70 3.61 -5.88 -11.68
CA ILE A 70 2.75 -5.51 -10.56
C ILE A 70 3.38 -4.35 -9.78
N ALA A 71 2.61 -3.39 -9.32
CA ALA A 71 3.16 -2.28 -8.56
C ALA A 71 3.62 -2.74 -7.17
N GLY A 72 4.89 -2.52 -6.83
CA GLY A 72 5.45 -2.81 -5.51
C GLY A 72 5.45 -1.56 -4.63
N ILE A 73 4.53 -1.50 -3.69
CA ILE A 73 4.47 -0.46 -2.66
C ILE A 73 5.13 -1.01 -1.39
N VAL A 74 5.94 -0.22 -0.72
CA VAL A 74 6.55 -0.63 0.56
C VAL A 74 5.85 0.12 1.70
N ARG A 75 5.24 -0.62 2.63
CA ARG A 75 4.87 -0.03 3.91
C ARG A 75 6.13 0.06 4.74
N VAL A 76 6.65 1.28 4.90
CA VAL A 76 7.88 1.50 5.64
C VAL A 76 7.65 1.31 7.15
N GLY A 77 8.60 0.70 7.85
CA GLY A 77 8.49 0.51 9.31
C GLY A 77 8.77 1.80 10.09
N ASP A 78 9.49 2.74 9.46
CA ASP A 78 9.76 4.08 9.96
C ASP A 78 9.74 5.04 8.76
N PRO A 79 8.88 6.07 8.72
CA PRO A 79 8.76 7.01 7.62
C PRO A 79 9.84 8.11 7.61
N SER A 80 11.03 7.83 8.13
CA SER A 80 12.19 8.74 8.05
C SER A 80 12.66 8.92 6.60
N GLU A 81 13.25 10.10 6.32
CA GLU A 81 13.82 10.42 5.00
C GLU A 81 14.80 9.32 4.53
N ALA A 82 15.63 8.79 5.44
CA ALA A 82 16.62 7.76 5.12
C ALA A 82 15.97 6.43 4.72
N ASN A 83 14.92 6.00 5.40
CA ASN A 83 14.22 4.75 5.07
C ASN A 83 13.41 4.90 3.78
N ILE A 84 12.69 6.01 3.60
CA ILE A 84 11.98 6.33 2.35
C ILE A 84 12.96 6.34 1.17
N LEU A 85 14.09 7.05 1.28
CA LEU A 85 15.13 7.05 0.25
C LEU A 85 15.61 5.64 -0.07
N SER A 86 15.88 4.84 0.96
CA SER A 86 16.39 3.46 0.84
C SER A 86 15.48 2.59 -0.02
N VAL A 87 14.17 2.60 0.24
CA VAL A 87 13.20 1.77 -0.52
C VAL A 87 12.91 2.31 -1.92
N LEU A 88 12.90 3.63 -2.09
CA LEU A 88 12.71 4.24 -3.41
C LEU A 88 13.92 4.01 -4.33
N ASP A 89 15.14 3.97 -3.79
CA ASP A 89 16.36 3.64 -4.55
C ASP A 89 16.39 2.17 -4.99
N CYS A 90 15.77 1.26 -4.23
CA CYS A 90 15.51 -0.11 -4.69
C CYS A 90 14.53 -0.16 -5.89
N GLY A 91 13.89 0.96 -6.22
CA GLY A 91 12.95 1.08 -7.36
C GLY A 91 11.51 0.73 -7.01
N ALA A 92 11.11 0.86 -5.75
CA ALA A 92 9.71 0.72 -5.33
C ALA A 92 8.81 1.68 -6.12
N THR A 93 7.61 1.22 -6.48
CA THR A 93 6.62 2.04 -7.19
C THR A 93 6.04 3.14 -6.29
N GLY A 94 6.15 2.96 -4.97
CA GLY A 94 5.75 3.94 -3.98
C GLY A 94 6.00 3.45 -2.56
N ILE A 95 5.63 4.31 -1.62
CA ILE A 95 5.64 3.99 -0.19
C ILE A 95 4.25 4.14 0.41
N MET A 96 4.01 3.43 1.48
CA MET A 96 2.92 3.66 2.42
C MET A 96 3.54 4.00 3.77
N ALA A 97 3.31 5.23 4.22
CA ALA A 97 3.84 5.71 5.49
C ALA A 97 2.81 5.49 6.60
N PRO A 98 3.14 4.72 7.65
CA PRO A 98 2.27 4.53 8.80
C PRO A 98 2.20 5.79 9.67
N HIS A 99 1.19 5.84 10.52
CA HIS A 99 1.04 6.83 11.59
C HIS A 99 1.09 8.29 11.12
N VAL A 100 0.45 8.62 10.00
CA VAL A 100 0.35 10.02 9.53
C VAL A 100 -0.77 10.71 10.30
N ASP A 101 -0.39 11.37 11.39
CA ASP A 101 -1.28 11.97 12.37
C ASP A 101 -1.39 13.50 12.27
N SER A 102 -0.55 14.13 11.44
CA SER A 102 -0.48 15.60 11.30
C SER A 102 -0.15 16.04 9.88
N ALA A 103 -0.55 17.26 9.50
CA ALA A 103 -0.19 17.86 8.23
C ALA A 103 1.32 18.08 8.10
N GLU A 104 2.02 18.39 9.20
CA GLU A 104 3.47 18.56 9.24
C GLU A 104 4.17 17.25 8.84
N LYS A 105 3.81 16.14 9.47
CA LYS A 105 4.36 14.80 9.15
C LYS A 105 4.04 14.39 7.72
N ALA A 106 2.83 14.67 7.24
CA ALA A 106 2.46 14.42 5.86
C ALA A 106 3.32 15.21 4.87
N HIS A 107 3.64 16.50 5.17
CA HIS A 107 4.54 17.31 4.37
C HIS A 107 5.96 16.77 4.33
N GLU A 108 6.51 16.34 5.46
CA GLU A 108 7.84 15.74 5.55
C GLU A 108 7.95 14.48 4.69
N ILE A 109 6.97 13.59 4.80
CA ILE A 109 6.90 12.33 4.02
C ILE A 109 6.76 12.62 2.53
N ALA A 110 5.87 13.54 2.14
CA ALA A 110 5.71 13.93 0.75
C ALA A 110 6.99 14.51 0.17
N ALA A 111 7.70 15.37 0.92
CA ALA A 111 8.97 15.95 0.52
C ALA A 111 10.06 14.88 0.35
N ALA A 112 10.14 13.88 1.23
CA ALA A 112 11.09 12.77 1.14
C ALA A 112 10.86 11.89 -0.10
N CYS A 113 9.66 11.89 -0.69
CA CYS A 113 9.34 11.13 -1.90
C CYS A 113 9.69 11.85 -3.20
N ARG A 114 10.02 13.13 -3.20
CA ARG A 114 10.16 13.97 -4.41
C ARG A 114 11.54 14.59 -4.52
N TYR A 115 12.03 14.64 -5.77
CA TYR A 115 13.25 15.38 -6.09
C TYR A 115 12.96 16.88 -6.25
N ARG A 116 12.03 17.23 -7.17
CA ARG A 116 11.68 18.63 -7.44
C ARG A 116 10.69 19.15 -6.42
N GLY A 117 11.10 20.20 -5.72
CA GLY A 117 10.29 20.76 -4.63
C GLY A 117 10.25 19.89 -3.37
N GLY A 118 11.05 18.83 -3.31
CA GLY A 118 11.17 17.93 -2.18
C GLY A 118 12.57 17.88 -1.59
N LYS A 119 12.83 16.80 -0.83
CA LYS A 119 14.10 16.58 -0.11
C LYS A 119 14.76 15.24 -0.48
N ARG A 120 14.19 14.48 -1.43
CA ARG A 120 14.74 13.16 -1.78
C ARG A 120 16.19 13.27 -2.24
N GLY A 121 17.09 12.52 -1.59
CA GLY A 121 18.49 12.42 -1.98
C GLY A 121 18.64 11.81 -3.38
N PHE A 122 19.60 12.31 -4.18
CA PHE A 122 19.79 11.89 -5.56
C PHE A 122 20.98 10.93 -5.72
N ALA A 123 20.70 9.77 -6.34
CA ALA A 123 21.72 8.85 -6.82
C ALA A 123 21.27 8.22 -8.16
N ASN A 124 21.99 8.52 -9.24
CA ASN A 124 21.61 8.05 -10.58
C ASN A 124 21.92 6.56 -10.82
N THR A 125 22.85 6.00 -10.05
CA THR A 125 23.34 4.63 -10.25
C THR A 125 22.52 3.55 -9.54
N THR A 126 21.40 3.94 -8.91
CA THR A 126 20.46 3.01 -8.28
C THR A 126 19.53 2.38 -9.30
N ARG A 127 18.76 1.35 -8.90
CA ARG A 127 17.72 0.75 -9.77
C ARG A 127 16.69 1.78 -10.23
N ALA A 128 16.34 2.75 -9.39
CA ALA A 128 15.44 3.84 -9.74
C ALA A 128 15.97 4.68 -10.92
N GLY A 129 17.29 4.88 -11.00
CA GLY A 129 17.98 5.57 -12.11
C GLY A 129 18.40 4.65 -13.26
N ARG A 130 17.90 3.42 -13.31
CA ARG A 130 18.30 2.40 -14.28
C ARG A 130 19.82 2.20 -14.34
N PHE A 131 20.46 2.22 -13.18
CA PHE A 131 21.91 2.03 -13.04
C PHE A 131 22.76 3.03 -13.85
N GLY A 132 22.26 4.26 -14.01
CA GLY A 132 22.96 5.33 -14.70
C GLY A 132 22.63 5.50 -16.19
N GLU A 133 21.67 4.74 -16.73
CA GLU A 133 21.23 4.88 -18.12
C GLU A 133 20.48 6.19 -18.39
N LEU A 134 19.76 6.70 -17.38
CA LEU A 134 18.97 7.93 -17.55
C LEU A 134 19.84 9.17 -17.33
N SER A 135 19.54 10.25 -18.08
CA SER A 135 20.05 11.56 -17.71
C SER A 135 19.50 11.98 -16.34
N PHE A 136 20.18 12.92 -15.65
CA PHE A 136 19.70 13.44 -14.37
C PHE A 136 18.27 14.00 -14.47
N ALA A 137 18.00 14.76 -15.53
CA ALA A 137 16.70 15.38 -15.74
C ALA A 137 15.60 14.34 -15.98
N ASP A 138 15.87 13.32 -16.80
CA ASP A 138 14.93 12.26 -17.11
C ASP A 138 14.66 11.36 -15.89
N HIS A 139 15.72 11.04 -15.13
CA HIS A 139 15.56 10.28 -13.87
C HIS A 139 14.63 11.01 -12.90
N MET A 140 14.94 12.28 -12.58
CA MET A 140 14.10 13.06 -11.67
C MET A 140 12.66 13.17 -12.17
N ALA A 141 12.48 13.49 -13.45
CA ALA A 141 11.13 13.61 -14.02
C ALA A 141 10.34 12.31 -13.99
N ALA A 142 10.97 11.18 -14.34
CA ALA A 142 10.34 9.87 -14.32
C ALA A 142 9.94 9.45 -12.89
N GLN A 143 10.83 9.64 -11.93
CA GLN A 143 10.56 9.24 -10.54
C GLN A 143 9.50 10.13 -9.89
N ASP A 144 9.56 11.45 -10.08
CA ASP A 144 8.54 12.37 -9.55
C ASP A 144 7.16 12.10 -10.15
N ALA A 145 7.10 11.59 -11.39
CA ALA A 145 5.85 11.20 -12.04
C ALA A 145 5.30 9.83 -11.56
N GLN A 146 6.18 8.86 -11.26
CA GLN A 146 5.81 7.47 -10.99
C GLN A 146 5.63 7.15 -9.51
N VAL A 147 6.46 7.73 -8.63
CA VAL A 147 6.46 7.38 -7.20
C VAL A 147 5.15 7.80 -6.55
N THR A 148 4.48 6.81 -5.95
CA THR A 148 3.23 6.99 -5.19
C THR A 148 3.54 7.18 -3.72
N CYS A 149 3.01 8.24 -3.10
CA CYS A 149 3.10 8.51 -1.67
C CYS A 149 1.74 8.29 -1.02
N ILE A 150 1.61 7.25 -0.20
CA ILE A 150 0.38 6.89 0.48
C ILE A 150 0.53 7.21 1.97
N ALA A 151 -0.39 8.03 2.50
CA ALA A 151 -0.47 8.30 3.94
C ALA A 151 -1.42 7.30 4.60
N MET A 152 -0.96 6.58 5.61
CA MET A 152 -1.80 5.69 6.40
C MET A 152 -2.39 6.47 7.57
N ILE A 153 -3.72 6.54 7.60
CA ILE A 153 -4.51 7.22 8.63
C ILE A 153 -5.07 6.16 9.57
N GLU A 154 -4.46 6.05 10.73
CA GLU A 154 -4.73 4.98 11.69
C GLU A 154 -4.69 5.41 13.15
N ASP A 155 -4.29 6.66 13.41
CA ASP A 155 -4.27 7.26 14.72
C ASP A 155 -5.49 8.18 14.92
N LEU A 156 -6.09 8.17 16.12
CA LEU A 156 -7.21 9.05 16.44
C LEU A 156 -6.82 10.54 16.36
N ALA A 157 -5.55 10.87 16.64
CA ALA A 157 -5.04 12.24 16.54
C ALA A 157 -5.13 12.80 15.12
N ALA A 158 -5.07 11.94 14.08
CA ALA A 158 -5.21 12.35 12.70
C ALA A 158 -6.59 12.99 12.40
N LEU A 159 -7.63 12.60 13.15
CA LEU A 159 -9.01 13.09 12.93
C LEU A 159 -9.12 14.59 13.11
N ASP A 160 -8.39 15.17 14.08
CA ASP A 160 -8.40 16.61 14.35
C ASP A 160 -7.74 17.42 13.24
N GLN A 161 -6.90 16.79 12.41
CA GLN A 161 -6.15 17.41 11.33
C GLN A 161 -6.47 16.85 9.94
N ILE A 162 -7.49 16.02 9.81
CA ILE A 162 -7.70 15.22 8.61
C ILE A 162 -7.91 16.07 7.34
N ASP A 163 -8.62 17.20 7.44
CA ASP A 163 -8.77 18.12 6.31
C ASP A 163 -7.42 18.77 5.93
N ALA A 164 -6.56 19.08 6.91
CA ALA A 164 -5.23 19.64 6.68
C ALA A 164 -4.29 18.59 6.08
N ILE A 165 -4.32 17.36 6.57
CA ILE A 165 -3.55 16.24 6.00
C ILE A 165 -3.98 15.98 4.54
N ALA A 166 -5.28 15.97 4.26
CA ALA A 166 -5.82 15.75 2.93
C ALA A 166 -5.47 16.86 1.93
N ALA A 167 -5.14 18.06 2.41
CA ALA A 167 -4.74 19.19 1.59
C ALA A 167 -3.22 19.22 1.30
N VAL A 168 -2.41 18.33 1.86
CA VAL A 168 -0.95 18.31 1.68
C VAL A 168 -0.58 17.92 0.25
N PRO A 169 0.11 18.79 -0.51
CA PRO A 169 0.58 18.46 -1.85
C PRO A 169 1.63 17.34 -1.80
N GLY A 170 1.49 16.36 -2.70
CA GLY A 170 2.44 15.25 -2.81
C GLY A 170 2.01 13.97 -2.09
N ILE A 171 0.99 14.02 -1.24
CA ILE A 171 0.26 12.82 -0.83
C ILE A 171 -0.68 12.42 -1.98
N ASP A 172 -0.61 11.17 -2.42
CA ASP A 172 -1.34 10.68 -3.60
C ASP A 172 -2.59 9.88 -3.24
N ALA A 173 -2.64 9.31 -2.05
CA ALA A 173 -3.79 8.56 -1.53
C ALA A 173 -3.74 8.42 0.00
N PHE A 174 -4.89 8.17 0.60
CA PHE A 174 -4.98 7.65 1.95
C PHE A 174 -5.11 6.14 1.94
N PHE A 175 -4.46 5.49 2.90
CA PHE A 175 -4.81 4.14 3.35
C PHE A 175 -5.43 4.27 4.73
N ILE A 176 -6.65 3.78 4.92
CA ILE A 176 -7.30 3.86 6.24
C ILE A 176 -7.01 2.60 7.03
N GLY A 177 -6.21 2.74 8.09
CA GLY A 177 -5.81 1.66 9.00
C GLY A 177 -6.90 1.30 9.99
N ARG A 178 -7.99 0.69 9.50
CA ARG A 178 -9.15 0.33 10.33
C ARG A 178 -8.81 -0.59 11.50
N GLY A 179 -7.76 -1.41 11.38
CA GLY A 179 -7.31 -2.28 12.46
C GLY A 179 -6.92 -1.49 13.71
N ASP A 180 -6.02 -0.53 13.53
CA ASP A 180 -5.49 0.30 14.62
C ASP A 180 -6.55 1.26 15.18
N LEU A 181 -7.36 1.88 14.30
CA LEU A 181 -8.51 2.68 14.73
C LEU A 181 -9.50 1.86 15.57
N THR A 182 -9.78 0.61 15.17
CA THR A 182 -10.65 -0.31 15.92
C THR A 182 -10.08 -0.63 17.30
N ALA A 183 -8.78 -0.93 17.36
CA ALA A 183 -8.07 -1.21 18.60
C ALA A 183 -8.05 0.00 19.53
N ALA A 184 -7.78 1.19 18.97
CA ALA A 184 -7.70 2.44 19.74
C ALA A 184 -9.02 2.82 20.42
N ILE A 185 -10.17 2.51 19.80
CA ILE A 185 -11.49 2.79 20.39
C ILE A 185 -12.10 1.59 21.16
N GLY A 186 -11.42 0.45 21.18
CA GLY A 186 -11.92 -0.77 21.82
C GLY A 186 -13.15 -1.37 21.12
N ALA A 187 -13.33 -1.14 19.81
CA ALA A 187 -14.47 -1.68 19.07
C ALA A 187 -14.30 -3.18 18.78
N PRO A 188 -15.40 -3.93 18.58
CA PRO A 188 -15.35 -5.38 18.46
C PRO A 188 -14.79 -5.87 17.11
N SER A 189 -14.83 -5.06 16.06
CA SER A 189 -14.31 -5.42 14.73
C SER A 189 -14.13 -4.21 13.82
N MET A 190 -13.31 -4.37 12.77
CA MET A 190 -13.13 -3.35 11.72
C MET A 190 -14.41 -3.01 10.95
N THR A 191 -15.42 -3.86 11.00
CA THR A 191 -16.71 -3.67 10.32
C THR A 191 -17.84 -3.30 11.28
N SER A 192 -17.53 -3.03 12.54
CA SER A 192 -18.52 -2.61 13.53
C SER A 192 -19.02 -1.17 13.26
N ALA A 193 -20.21 -0.85 13.77
CA ALA A 193 -20.77 0.49 13.63
C ALA A 193 -19.90 1.56 14.29
N GLU A 194 -19.20 1.21 15.36
CA GLU A 194 -18.26 2.10 16.07
C GLU A 194 -17.08 2.46 15.17
N THR A 195 -16.46 1.47 14.53
CA THR A 195 -15.35 1.70 13.60
C THR A 195 -15.81 2.51 12.37
N HIS A 196 -17.00 2.21 11.83
CA HIS A 196 -17.55 2.99 10.72
C HIS A 196 -17.71 4.46 11.06
N ARG A 197 -18.19 4.81 12.27
CA ARG A 197 -18.32 6.21 12.73
C ARG A 197 -16.99 6.98 12.74
N ILE A 198 -15.88 6.31 13.01
CA ILE A 198 -14.53 6.91 12.97
C ILE A 198 -14.01 7.03 11.52
N VAL A 199 -14.35 6.07 10.66
CA VAL A 199 -13.93 6.07 9.25
C VAL A 199 -14.67 7.14 8.42
N GLU A 200 -15.93 7.41 8.70
CA GLU A 200 -16.74 8.36 7.93
C GLU A 200 -16.15 9.76 7.81
N PRO A 201 -15.65 10.42 8.87
CA PRO A 201 -15.00 11.73 8.75
C PRO A 201 -13.77 11.70 7.84
N ILE A 202 -12.96 10.63 7.90
CA ILE A 202 -11.78 10.46 7.05
C ILE A 202 -12.19 10.35 5.58
N MET A 203 -13.23 9.55 5.30
CA MET A 203 -13.77 9.39 3.95
C MET A 203 -14.35 10.70 3.41
N LEU A 204 -15.01 11.49 4.27
CA LEU A 204 -15.55 12.78 3.91
C LEU A 204 -14.44 13.78 3.55
N ALA A 205 -13.39 13.88 4.37
CA ALA A 205 -12.25 14.75 4.10
C ALA A 205 -11.53 14.35 2.82
N ALA A 206 -11.26 13.05 2.63
CA ALA A 206 -10.69 12.53 1.41
C ALA A 206 -11.52 12.89 0.17
N ARG A 207 -12.84 12.74 0.24
CA ARG A 207 -13.75 13.09 -0.86
C ARG A 207 -13.74 14.59 -1.18
N LYS A 208 -13.74 15.45 -0.16
CA LYS A 208 -13.65 16.91 -0.34
C LYS A 208 -12.36 17.33 -1.04
N ALA A 209 -11.24 16.73 -0.65
CA ALA A 209 -9.92 16.99 -1.22
C ALA A 209 -9.66 16.31 -2.57
N GLY A 210 -10.59 15.47 -3.06
CA GLY A 210 -10.34 14.66 -4.24
C GLY A 210 -9.32 13.54 -4.02
N MET A 211 -8.98 13.21 -2.76
CA MET A 211 -7.98 12.23 -2.37
C MET A 211 -8.50 10.80 -2.60
N PRO A 212 -7.80 9.94 -3.36
CA PRO A 212 -8.11 8.53 -3.46
C PRO A 212 -7.98 7.82 -2.11
N VAL A 213 -8.81 6.80 -1.88
CA VAL A 213 -8.74 6.00 -0.66
C VAL A 213 -8.54 4.53 -1.00
N ILE A 214 -7.55 3.94 -0.32
CA ILE A 214 -7.24 2.51 -0.32
C ILE A 214 -7.80 1.91 0.97
N MET A 215 -8.47 0.77 0.87
CA MET A 215 -9.11 0.12 2.01
C MET A 215 -8.80 -1.37 2.07
N LEU A 216 -8.32 -1.84 3.22
CA LEU A 216 -8.28 -3.28 3.51
C LEU A 216 -9.71 -3.75 3.83
N CYS A 217 -10.21 -4.71 3.04
CA CYS A 217 -11.55 -5.28 3.21
C CYS A 217 -11.47 -6.78 3.49
N PRO A 218 -12.13 -7.27 4.55
CA PRO A 218 -12.14 -8.70 4.87
C PRO A 218 -12.93 -9.53 3.87
N ASP A 219 -13.92 -8.94 3.22
CA ASP A 219 -14.77 -9.61 2.25
C ASP A 219 -15.36 -8.63 1.20
N ARG A 220 -16.06 -9.19 0.23
CA ARG A 220 -16.69 -8.44 -0.87
C ARG A 220 -17.78 -7.48 -0.40
N ASN A 221 -18.54 -7.82 0.62
CA ASN A 221 -19.65 -6.99 1.08
C ASN A 221 -19.13 -5.72 1.72
N ASP A 222 -18.07 -5.84 2.52
CA ASP A 222 -17.35 -4.71 3.10
C ASP A 222 -16.72 -3.82 2.00
N ALA A 223 -16.09 -4.43 0.99
CA ALA A 223 -15.55 -3.67 -0.13
C ALA A 223 -16.64 -2.87 -0.88
N ILE A 224 -17.82 -3.46 -1.10
CA ILE A 224 -18.97 -2.75 -1.69
C ILE A 224 -19.43 -1.59 -0.79
N ALA A 225 -19.48 -1.79 0.52
CA ALA A 225 -19.84 -0.73 1.47
C ALA A 225 -18.84 0.41 1.43
N MET A 226 -17.54 0.13 1.45
CA MET A 226 -16.48 1.13 1.38
C MET A 226 -16.43 1.85 0.02
N ALA A 227 -16.72 1.14 -1.08
CA ALA A 227 -16.84 1.76 -2.40
C ALA A 227 -17.97 2.80 -2.46
N LYS A 228 -19.11 2.53 -1.81
CA LYS A 228 -20.22 3.50 -1.69
C LYS A 228 -19.83 4.76 -0.93
N LEU A 229 -18.88 4.66 0.00
CA LEU A 229 -18.31 5.80 0.72
C LEU A 229 -17.25 6.55 -0.09
N GLY A 230 -16.75 5.98 -1.19
CA GLY A 230 -15.81 6.61 -2.11
C GLY A 230 -14.43 5.96 -2.19
N ALA A 231 -14.20 4.80 -1.56
CA ALA A 231 -12.99 4.03 -1.78
C ALA A 231 -12.95 3.50 -3.23
N SER A 232 -11.77 3.57 -3.87
CA SER A 232 -11.56 3.10 -5.24
C SER A 232 -10.48 2.02 -5.36
N ALA A 233 -9.64 1.89 -4.34
CA ALA A 233 -8.58 0.91 -4.28
C ALA A 233 -8.79 -0.03 -3.09
N PHE A 234 -8.57 -1.32 -3.30
CA PHE A 234 -8.87 -2.33 -2.28
C PHE A 234 -7.66 -3.23 -2.05
N VAL A 235 -7.49 -3.61 -0.80
CA VAL A 235 -6.52 -4.61 -0.37
C VAL A 235 -7.29 -5.78 0.23
N VAL A 236 -6.95 -6.99 -0.19
CA VAL A 236 -7.58 -8.20 0.31
C VAL A 236 -6.51 -9.11 0.90
N SER A 237 -6.70 -9.54 2.14
CA SER A 237 -5.87 -10.56 2.79
C SER A 237 -4.35 -10.23 2.77
N SER A 238 -3.55 -11.26 2.78
CA SER A 238 -2.10 -11.28 2.63
C SER A 238 -1.67 -12.65 2.10
N ASP A 239 -0.42 -12.79 1.67
CA ASP A 239 0.19 -14.10 1.33
C ASP A 239 0.02 -15.11 2.47
N HIS A 240 0.25 -14.72 3.74
CA HIS A 240 -0.06 -15.54 4.91
C HIS A 240 -1.53 -15.95 4.97
N GLY A 241 -2.43 -15.01 4.71
CA GLY A 241 -3.88 -15.23 4.73
C GLY A 241 -4.31 -16.23 3.67
N PHE A 242 -3.84 -16.06 2.45
CA PHE A 242 -4.14 -16.96 1.34
C PHE A 242 -3.59 -18.36 1.59
N LEU A 243 -2.33 -18.48 2.05
CA LEU A 243 -1.71 -19.76 2.38
C LEU A 243 -2.49 -20.47 3.49
N LYS A 244 -2.81 -19.75 4.57
CA LYS A 244 -3.58 -20.30 5.70
C LYS A 244 -4.96 -20.78 5.27
N GLN A 245 -5.66 -20.01 4.44
CA GLN A 245 -7.00 -20.35 3.97
C GLN A 245 -6.98 -21.60 3.08
N ALA A 246 -6.08 -21.66 2.09
CA ALA A 246 -5.96 -22.80 1.20
C ALA A 246 -5.52 -24.06 1.94
N ALA A 247 -4.55 -23.96 2.84
CA ALA A 247 -4.09 -25.10 3.67
C ALA A 247 -5.19 -25.61 4.62
N LYS A 248 -5.98 -24.70 5.22
CA LYS A 248 -7.11 -25.09 6.07
C LYS A 248 -8.19 -25.83 5.25
N GLN A 249 -8.48 -25.37 4.06
CA GLN A 249 -9.43 -26.03 3.15
C GLN A 249 -8.93 -27.42 2.79
N ALA A 250 -7.72 -27.57 2.29
CA ALA A 250 -7.13 -28.86 1.94
C ALA A 250 -7.13 -29.81 3.15
N LEU A 251 -6.72 -29.33 4.33
CA LEU A 251 -6.73 -30.16 5.55
C LEU A 251 -8.14 -30.67 5.87
N SER A 252 -9.18 -29.85 5.69
CA SER A 252 -10.57 -30.27 5.96
C SER A 252 -11.07 -31.30 4.96
N GLU A 253 -10.67 -31.21 3.69
CA GLU A 253 -11.07 -32.11 2.60
C GLU A 253 -10.41 -33.50 2.74
N PHE A 254 -9.14 -33.57 3.22
CA PHE A 254 -8.37 -34.80 3.33
C PHE A 254 -8.37 -35.42 4.73
N LYS A 255 -9.03 -34.78 5.69
CA LYS A 255 -9.16 -35.34 7.05
C LYS A 255 -10.13 -36.51 7.01
N PRO A 256 -9.76 -37.71 7.57
CA PRO A 256 -10.68 -38.84 7.59
C PRO A 256 -11.94 -38.45 8.39
N PRO A 257 -13.14 -38.94 8.00
CA PRO A 257 -14.35 -38.71 8.75
C PRO A 257 -14.19 -39.20 10.19
N ILE A 258 -14.64 -38.37 11.13
CA ILE A 258 -14.61 -38.71 12.57
C ILE A 258 -15.34 -40.05 12.77
N GLY A 259 -14.63 -41.09 13.14
CA GLY A 259 -15.19 -42.45 13.35
C GLY A 259 -14.59 -43.53 12.41
N ALA A 260 -13.72 -43.21 11.47
CA ALA A 260 -12.91 -44.23 10.79
C ALA A 260 -11.77 -44.70 11.74
N THR A 261 -12.08 -45.61 12.60
CA THR A 261 -11.05 -46.39 13.33
C THR A 261 -10.37 -47.34 12.36
N SER A 262 -9.03 -47.23 12.25
CA SER A 262 -8.15 -48.21 11.62
C SER A 262 -8.29 -49.60 12.19
#